data_909c8d04c709a83b56125e47ab9f39ca
#
_entry.id   909c8d04c709a83b56125e47ab9f39ca
#
_cell.length_a   1.000
_cell.length_b   1.000
_cell.length_c   1.000
_cell.angle_alpha   90.00
_cell.angle_beta   90.00
_cell.angle_gamma   90.00
#
_symmetry.space_group_name_H-M   'P 1'
#
loop_
_entity.id
_entity.type
_entity.pdbx_description
1 polymer ?
#
loop_
_entity_poly.entity_id
_entity_poly.type
_entity_poly.pdbx_seq_one_letter_code
_entity_poly.pdbx_strand_id
1 'polypeptide(L)'
;LSKIEKNATIKRIKKRGIIMSKILVFGHQNPDSDAIGSSVAFAYLAKEAYGLDTEAVALGTPNEETAFVLNYFGVDAPRVITSAKAEGAEQVILTDHNEFQQSVSDIAEVEVYGVVDHHRVANFETASPLYMRLEPVGSASSIVYRMFKEHGVAVPKEIAGLMLSGLISDTLLLKSPTTHPSDKVIAPELAEFAGVNLE
;
A
#
# COMPACT_ATOMS: atom_id res chain seq x y z
N LEU A 1 23.25 -0.03 1.07
CA LEU A 1 23.57 0.05 -0.37
C LEU A 1 23.55 1.51 -0.81
N SER A 2 24.62 1.98 -1.45
CA SER A 2 24.73 3.38 -1.84
C SER A 2 23.73 3.71 -2.98
N LYS A 3 23.35 5.01 -3.09
CA LYS A 3 22.49 5.53 -4.16
C LYS A 3 23.01 5.15 -5.57
N ILE A 4 24.33 4.91 -5.67
CA ILE A 4 25.02 4.53 -6.90
C ILE A 4 24.77 3.05 -7.27
N GLU A 5 24.75 2.14 -6.29
CA GLU A 5 24.48 0.72 -6.52
C GLU A 5 23.01 0.45 -6.87
N LYS A 6 22.07 1.20 -6.24
CA LYS A 6 20.63 1.16 -6.58
C LYS A 6 20.39 1.59 -8.02
N ASN A 7 21.06 2.67 -8.48
CA ASN A 7 20.96 3.14 -9.87
C ASN A 7 21.59 2.19 -10.90
N ALA A 8 22.62 1.44 -10.53
CA ALA A 8 23.27 0.48 -11.42
C ALA A 8 22.39 -0.75 -11.69
N THR A 9 21.68 -1.24 -10.66
CA THR A 9 20.76 -2.38 -10.78
C THR A 9 19.56 -2.01 -11.65
N ILE A 10 18.94 -0.83 -11.42
CA ILE A 10 17.81 -0.34 -12.22
C ILE A 10 18.21 -0.07 -13.67
N LYS A 11 19.41 0.51 -13.93
CA LYS A 11 19.92 0.71 -15.29
C LYS A 11 20.21 -0.60 -16.02
N ARG A 12 20.60 -1.66 -15.32
CA ARG A 12 20.87 -2.98 -15.90
C ARG A 12 19.60 -3.69 -16.38
N ILE A 13 18.48 -3.45 -15.68
CA ILE A 13 17.15 -3.97 -16.04
C ILE A 13 16.62 -3.24 -17.29
N LYS A 14 16.70 -1.91 -17.33
CA LYS A 14 16.29 -1.10 -18.51
C LYS A 14 17.06 -1.40 -19.80
N LYS A 15 18.28 -1.95 -19.71
CA LYS A 15 19.12 -2.23 -20.90
C LYS A 15 18.74 -3.51 -21.65
N ARG A 16 17.84 -4.35 -21.11
CA ARG A 16 17.44 -5.64 -21.70
C ARG A 16 16.16 -5.60 -22.56
N GLY A 17 15.51 -4.46 -22.73
CA GLY A 17 14.32 -4.37 -23.59
C GLY A 17 13.13 -5.22 -23.10
N ILE A 18 13.16 -5.69 -21.86
CA ILE A 18 12.03 -6.39 -21.24
C ILE A 18 11.03 -5.31 -20.84
N ILE A 19 9.89 -5.28 -21.51
CA ILE A 19 8.71 -4.54 -21.01
C ILE A 19 8.35 -5.28 -19.70
N MET A 20 8.74 -4.69 -18.57
CA MET A 20 8.29 -5.22 -17.28
C MET A 20 6.79 -5.04 -17.22
N SER A 21 6.05 -6.11 -16.95
CA SER A 21 4.62 -6.03 -16.69
C SER A 21 4.40 -5.10 -15.51
N LYS A 22 3.28 -4.37 -15.52
CA LYS A 22 2.90 -3.48 -14.44
C LYS A 22 2.70 -4.29 -13.16
N ILE A 23 3.26 -3.82 -12.05
CA ILE A 23 3.09 -4.45 -10.73
C ILE A 23 1.77 -3.94 -10.15
N LEU A 24 0.83 -4.82 -9.85
CA LEU A 24 -0.42 -4.46 -9.19
C LEU A 24 -0.22 -4.38 -7.68
N VAL A 25 -0.77 -3.33 -7.07
CA VAL A 25 -0.71 -3.10 -5.61
C VAL A 25 -2.13 -3.11 -5.07
N PHE A 26 -2.43 -3.95 -4.09
CA PHE A 26 -3.77 -4.05 -3.55
C PHE A 26 -3.81 -4.50 -2.09
N GLY A 27 -4.88 -4.08 -1.40
CA GLY A 27 -5.27 -4.57 -0.09
C GLY A 27 -6.17 -5.82 -0.17
N HIS A 28 -6.78 -6.19 0.95
CA HIS A 28 -7.62 -7.40 1.05
C HIS A 28 -8.95 -7.32 0.28
N GLN A 29 -9.65 -8.48 0.12
CA GLN A 29 -10.88 -8.65 -0.67
C GLN A 29 -12.08 -7.82 -0.22
N ASN A 30 -12.17 -7.44 1.04
CA ASN A 30 -13.22 -6.56 1.55
C ASN A 30 -12.63 -5.18 1.85
N PRO A 31 -12.32 -4.38 0.80
CA PRO A 31 -11.48 -3.21 0.94
C PRO A 31 -12.14 -2.14 1.79
N ASP A 32 -11.46 -1.80 2.87
CA ASP A 32 -11.76 -0.67 3.74
C ASP A 32 -10.84 0.53 3.46
N SER A 33 -10.86 1.51 4.35
CA SER A 33 -10.09 2.74 4.16
C SER A 33 -8.58 2.52 4.25
N ASP A 34 -8.10 1.53 5.04
CA ASP A 34 -6.66 1.24 5.11
C ASP A 34 -6.20 0.40 3.91
N ALA A 35 -6.96 -0.61 3.52
CA ALA A 35 -6.66 -1.43 2.35
C ALA A 35 -6.54 -0.59 1.06
N ILE A 36 -7.43 0.37 0.85
CA ILE A 36 -7.39 1.27 -0.31
C ILE A 36 -6.33 2.35 -0.12
N GLY A 37 -6.30 3.01 1.04
CA GLY A 37 -5.38 4.10 1.32
C GLY A 37 -3.92 3.66 1.25
N SER A 38 -3.58 2.53 1.88
CA SER A 38 -2.22 1.99 1.86
C SER A 38 -1.80 1.53 0.47
N SER A 39 -2.69 0.90 -0.31
CA SER A 39 -2.36 0.45 -1.67
C SER A 39 -2.10 1.62 -2.63
N VAL A 40 -2.93 2.66 -2.61
CA VAL A 40 -2.74 3.86 -3.41
C VAL A 40 -1.45 4.59 -3.01
N ALA A 41 -1.24 4.76 -1.70
CA ALA A 41 -0.04 5.42 -1.18
C ALA A 41 1.23 4.63 -1.50
N PHE A 42 1.21 3.31 -1.35
CA PHE A 42 2.38 2.48 -1.65
C PHE A 42 2.68 2.43 -3.16
N ALA A 43 1.67 2.37 -4.02
CA ALA A 43 1.87 2.41 -5.46
C ALA A 43 2.56 3.72 -5.89
N TYR A 44 2.14 4.86 -5.32
CA TYR A 44 2.81 6.14 -5.54
C TYR A 44 4.25 6.13 -5.03
N LEU A 45 4.47 5.71 -3.78
CA LEU A 45 5.80 5.62 -3.17
C LEU A 45 6.74 4.73 -3.99
N ALA A 46 6.27 3.56 -4.43
CA ALA A 46 7.06 2.60 -5.19
C ALA A 46 7.52 3.17 -6.54
N LYS A 47 6.68 3.96 -7.16
CA LYS A 47 7.02 4.68 -8.40
C LYS A 47 8.08 5.76 -8.15
N GLU A 48 7.89 6.60 -7.13
CA GLU A 48 8.79 7.73 -6.85
C GLU A 48 10.13 7.28 -6.25
N ALA A 49 10.11 6.34 -5.29
CA ALA A 49 11.31 5.92 -4.57
C ALA A 49 12.13 4.86 -5.33
N TYR A 50 11.44 3.93 -6.01
CA TYR A 50 12.11 2.77 -6.63
C TYR A 50 12.05 2.77 -8.16
N GLY A 51 11.24 3.64 -8.78
CA GLY A 51 11.05 3.70 -10.22
C GLY A 51 10.31 2.48 -10.78
N LEU A 52 9.48 1.83 -9.96
CA LEU A 52 8.65 0.70 -10.35
C LEU A 52 7.42 1.20 -11.12
N ASP A 53 6.98 0.46 -12.14
CA ASP A 53 5.71 0.71 -12.81
C ASP A 53 4.60 0.00 -12.04
N THR A 54 3.95 0.74 -11.17
CA THR A 54 2.94 0.23 -10.24
C THR A 54 1.56 0.80 -10.54
N GLU A 55 0.52 0.02 -10.25
CA GLU A 55 -0.88 0.44 -10.29
C GLU A 55 -1.61 -0.06 -9.05
N ALA A 56 -2.25 0.87 -8.32
CA ALA A 56 -3.18 0.48 -7.27
C ALA A 56 -4.48 -0.05 -7.86
N VAL A 57 -4.93 -1.21 -7.38
CA VAL A 57 -6.21 -1.83 -7.75
C VAL A 57 -6.96 -2.26 -6.50
N ALA A 58 -8.25 -2.54 -6.61
CA ALA A 58 -9.08 -3.01 -5.51
C ALA A 58 -9.56 -4.45 -5.77
N LEU A 59 -9.73 -5.25 -4.73
CA LEU A 59 -10.27 -6.61 -4.82
C LEU A 59 -11.78 -6.68 -4.55
N GLY A 60 -12.43 -5.53 -4.43
CA GLY A 60 -13.86 -5.38 -4.23
C GLY A 60 -14.27 -3.92 -4.31
N THR A 61 -15.56 -3.67 -4.25
CA THR A 61 -16.10 -2.31 -4.18
C THR A 61 -15.78 -1.71 -2.82
N PRO A 62 -15.17 -0.52 -2.75
CA PRO A 62 -14.95 0.18 -1.49
C PRO A 62 -16.27 0.36 -0.72
N ASN A 63 -16.20 0.25 0.60
CA ASN A 63 -17.36 0.52 1.46
C ASN A 63 -17.75 2.01 1.46
N GLU A 64 -18.88 2.36 2.10
CA GLU A 64 -19.38 3.74 2.09
C GLU A 64 -18.41 4.74 2.73
N GLU A 65 -17.71 4.35 3.80
CA GLU A 65 -16.68 5.18 4.44
C GLU A 65 -15.56 5.47 3.45
N THR A 66 -15.01 4.43 2.84
CA THR A 66 -13.91 4.57 1.88
C THR A 66 -14.33 5.35 0.63
N ALA A 67 -15.56 5.15 0.14
CA ALA A 67 -16.09 5.92 -0.98
C ALA A 67 -16.23 7.41 -0.62
N PHE A 68 -16.68 7.73 0.60
CA PHE A 68 -16.72 9.11 1.11
C PHE A 68 -15.31 9.71 1.14
N VAL A 69 -14.33 8.99 1.68
CA VAL A 69 -12.92 9.44 1.80
C VAL A 69 -12.33 9.75 0.42
N LEU A 70 -12.49 8.83 -0.53
CA LEU A 70 -12.01 9.01 -1.90
C LEU A 70 -12.60 10.26 -2.55
N ASN A 71 -13.93 10.45 -2.43
CA ASN A 71 -14.61 11.63 -2.95
C ASN A 71 -14.15 12.92 -2.26
N TYR A 72 -13.98 12.89 -0.93
CA TYR A 72 -13.58 14.06 -0.14
C TYR A 72 -12.19 14.58 -0.54
N PHE A 73 -11.25 13.67 -0.78
CA PHE A 73 -9.89 14.03 -1.20
C PHE A 73 -9.71 14.10 -2.72
N GLY A 74 -10.77 13.88 -3.51
CA GLY A 74 -10.73 13.98 -4.97
C GLY A 74 -9.89 12.91 -5.64
N VAL A 75 -9.85 11.70 -5.08
CA VAL A 75 -9.12 10.56 -5.63
C VAL A 75 -10.11 9.60 -6.27
N ASP A 76 -9.86 9.22 -7.51
CA ASP A 76 -10.65 8.19 -8.18
C ASP A 76 -10.47 6.83 -7.50
N ALA A 77 -11.57 6.09 -7.34
CA ALA A 77 -11.51 4.75 -6.78
C ALA A 77 -10.63 3.85 -7.66
N PRO A 78 -9.71 3.07 -7.08
CA PRO A 78 -8.98 2.08 -7.85
C PRO A 78 -9.94 1.12 -8.55
N ARG A 79 -9.60 0.73 -9.80
CA ARG A 79 -10.42 -0.23 -10.54
C ARG A 79 -10.45 -1.58 -9.82
N VAL A 80 -11.59 -2.24 -9.86
CA VAL A 80 -11.78 -3.54 -9.23
C VAL A 80 -11.28 -4.65 -10.15
N ILE A 81 -10.50 -5.58 -9.61
CA ILE A 81 -10.06 -6.79 -10.30
C ILE A 81 -10.47 -8.04 -9.52
N THR A 82 -10.53 -9.17 -10.19
CA THR A 82 -10.82 -10.48 -9.58
C THR A 82 -9.69 -11.51 -9.79
N SER A 83 -8.76 -11.21 -10.70
CA SER A 83 -7.64 -12.07 -11.06
C SER A 83 -6.47 -11.21 -11.49
N ALA A 84 -5.32 -11.39 -10.86
CA ALA A 84 -4.09 -10.69 -11.23
C ALA A 84 -3.54 -11.18 -12.56
N LYS A 85 -3.63 -12.49 -12.82
CA LYS A 85 -3.16 -13.11 -14.05
C LYS A 85 -3.99 -12.69 -15.27
N ALA A 86 -5.32 -12.57 -15.12
CA ALA A 86 -6.17 -12.08 -16.20
C ALA A 86 -5.86 -10.63 -16.60
N GLU A 87 -5.33 -9.82 -15.66
CA GLU A 87 -4.82 -8.48 -15.92
C GLU A 87 -3.42 -8.46 -16.56
N GLY A 88 -2.81 -9.63 -16.79
CA GLY A 88 -1.48 -9.76 -17.34
C GLY A 88 -0.36 -9.41 -16.34
N ALA A 89 -0.66 -9.34 -15.05
CA ALA A 89 0.34 -9.09 -14.02
C ALA A 89 1.18 -10.35 -13.80
N GLU A 90 2.50 -10.20 -13.80
CA GLU A 90 3.45 -11.23 -13.39
C GLU A 90 3.81 -11.09 -11.92
N GLN A 91 3.73 -9.86 -11.39
CA GLN A 91 4.12 -9.50 -10.04
C GLN A 91 3.04 -8.66 -9.36
N VAL A 92 2.89 -8.87 -8.04
CA VAL A 92 1.97 -8.11 -7.19
C VAL A 92 2.66 -7.66 -5.90
N ILE A 93 2.12 -6.60 -5.29
CA ILE A 93 2.49 -6.15 -3.95
C ILE A 93 1.22 -6.14 -3.11
N LEU A 94 1.31 -6.76 -1.94
CA LEU A 94 0.22 -6.83 -0.98
C LEU A 94 0.38 -5.73 0.06
N THR A 95 -0.69 -5.02 0.35
CA THR A 95 -0.78 -4.09 1.48
C THR A 95 -1.94 -4.50 2.36
N ASP A 96 -1.81 -4.26 3.67
CA ASP A 96 -2.90 -4.49 4.63
C ASP A 96 -3.46 -5.92 4.67
N HIS A 97 -2.70 -6.87 4.21
CA HIS A 97 -2.91 -8.30 4.37
C HIS A 97 -1.70 -9.09 3.89
N ASN A 98 -1.60 -10.33 4.36
CA ASN A 98 -0.65 -11.31 3.86
C ASN A 98 -1.30 -12.68 3.62
N GLU A 99 -2.43 -12.96 4.24
CA GLU A 99 -3.13 -14.25 4.11
C GLU A 99 -3.69 -14.43 2.70
N PHE A 100 -3.27 -15.49 1.98
CA PHE A 100 -3.66 -15.74 0.59
C PHE A 100 -5.17 -15.85 0.39
N GLN A 101 -5.91 -16.34 1.38
CA GLN A 101 -7.39 -16.40 1.31
C GLN A 101 -8.07 -15.03 1.34
N GLN A 102 -7.35 -13.96 1.68
CA GLN A 102 -7.84 -12.58 1.62
C GLN A 102 -7.43 -11.85 0.36
N SER A 103 -6.70 -12.52 -0.54
CA SER A 103 -6.15 -11.98 -1.77
C SER A 103 -6.97 -12.38 -3.01
N VAL A 104 -6.48 -12.10 -4.21
CA VAL A 104 -7.04 -12.62 -5.45
C VAL A 104 -6.98 -14.15 -5.48
N SER A 105 -7.95 -14.79 -6.13
CA SER A 105 -8.05 -16.26 -6.15
C SER A 105 -6.86 -16.96 -6.82
N ASP A 106 -6.16 -16.27 -7.69
CA ASP A 106 -4.99 -16.74 -8.44
C ASP A 106 -3.66 -16.22 -7.89
N ILE A 107 -3.61 -15.78 -6.62
CA ILE A 107 -2.41 -15.24 -5.98
C ILE A 107 -1.20 -16.19 -6.05
N ALA A 108 -1.43 -17.50 -5.99
CA ALA A 108 -0.39 -18.51 -6.10
C ALA A 108 0.19 -18.66 -7.52
N GLU A 109 -0.42 -18.04 -8.53
CA GLU A 109 0.00 -18.10 -9.93
C GLU A 109 0.83 -16.88 -10.37
N VAL A 110 1.00 -15.90 -9.48
CA VAL A 110 1.78 -14.69 -9.71
C VAL A 110 2.85 -14.55 -8.62
N GLU A 111 3.90 -13.79 -8.91
CA GLU A 111 4.96 -13.55 -7.93
C GLU A 111 4.53 -12.45 -6.95
N VAL A 112 4.55 -12.73 -5.65
CA VAL A 112 4.46 -11.69 -4.62
C VAL A 112 5.82 -11.00 -4.51
N TYR A 113 5.91 -9.81 -5.06
CA TYR A 113 7.12 -8.98 -5.07
C TYR A 113 7.41 -8.35 -3.69
N GLY A 114 6.35 -8.00 -2.95
CA GLY A 114 6.48 -7.41 -1.63
C GLY A 114 5.19 -7.44 -0.82
N VAL A 115 5.34 -7.27 0.49
CA VAL A 115 4.24 -7.18 1.46
C VAL A 115 4.51 -6.04 2.43
N VAL A 116 3.50 -5.19 2.68
CA VAL A 116 3.50 -4.17 3.74
C VAL A 116 2.21 -4.34 4.54
N ASP A 117 2.33 -4.78 5.79
CA ASP A 117 1.17 -5.22 6.55
C ASP A 117 1.37 -5.05 8.07
N HIS A 118 0.29 -4.93 8.81
CA HIS A 118 0.27 -4.83 10.27
C HIS A 118 -0.45 -6.00 10.96
N HIS A 119 -0.93 -6.96 10.19
CA HIS A 119 -1.64 -8.13 10.67
C HIS A 119 -0.70 -9.28 11.07
N ARG A 120 -1.27 -10.31 11.70
CA ARG A 120 -0.56 -11.57 11.91
C ARG A 120 -0.16 -12.20 10.59
N VAL A 121 0.88 -13.00 10.59
CA VAL A 121 1.26 -13.81 9.42
C VAL A 121 0.57 -15.17 9.51
N ALA A 122 -0.17 -15.53 8.48
CA ALA A 122 -0.79 -16.85 8.36
C ALA A 122 -1.01 -17.22 6.89
N ASN A 123 -0.94 -18.52 6.58
CA ASN A 123 -1.25 -19.07 5.25
C ASN A 123 -0.58 -18.30 4.09
N PHE A 124 0.70 -17.99 4.28
CA PHE A 124 1.53 -17.23 3.35
C PHE A 124 2.79 -18.00 3.03
N GLU A 125 3.02 -18.27 1.77
CA GLU A 125 4.24 -18.91 1.28
C GLU A 125 4.64 -18.35 -0.08
N THR A 126 5.93 -18.29 -0.37
CA THR A 126 6.44 -17.81 -1.65
C THR A 126 7.57 -18.70 -2.15
N ALA A 127 7.69 -18.82 -3.48
CA ALA A 127 8.77 -19.57 -4.12
C ALA A 127 10.10 -18.79 -4.14
N SER A 128 10.06 -17.47 -3.99
CA SER A 128 11.21 -16.57 -4.08
C SER A 128 11.31 -15.66 -2.87
N PRO A 129 12.54 -15.22 -2.50
CA PRO A 129 12.70 -14.16 -1.50
C PRO A 129 12.01 -12.87 -1.93
N LEU A 130 11.33 -12.21 -1.01
CA LEU A 130 10.60 -10.96 -1.25
C LEU A 130 10.97 -9.88 -0.23
N TYR A 131 10.57 -8.66 -0.51
CA TYR A 131 10.54 -7.60 0.50
C TYR A 131 9.30 -7.77 1.38
N MET A 132 9.49 -7.87 2.70
CA MET A 132 8.38 -7.98 3.64
C MET A 132 8.59 -7.02 4.80
N ARG A 133 7.63 -6.11 5.02
CA ARG A 133 7.63 -5.18 6.13
C ARG A 133 6.37 -5.35 6.95
N LEU A 134 6.53 -5.96 8.11
CA LEU A 134 5.45 -6.22 9.06
C LEU A 134 5.75 -5.50 10.36
N GLU A 135 4.79 -4.74 10.85
CA GLU A 135 4.94 -3.99 12.08
C GLU A 135 3.63 -3.99 12.88
N PRO A 136 3.68 -4.23 14.20
CA PRO A 136 2.48 -4.27 15.04
C PRO A 136 2.01 -2.84 15.39
N VAL A 137 1.51 -2.13 14.40
CA VAL A 137 0.99 -0.76 14.49
C VAL A 137 -0.49 -0.73 14.14
N GLY A 138 -1.13 0.42 14.25
CA GLY A 138 -2.58 0.56 14.10
C GLY A 138 -3.10 0.40 12.67
N SER A 139 -2.26 0.59 11.64
CA SER A 139 -2.65 0.46 10.23
C SER A 139 -1.46 0.25 9.31
N ALA A 140 -1.66 -0.35 8.14
CA ALA A 140 -0.65 -0.43 7.08
C ALA A 140 -0.28 0.96 6.54
N SER A 141 -1.22 1.91 6.54
CA SER A 141 -0.97 3.31 6.19
C SER A 141 0.10 3.97 7.07
N SER A 142 0.16 3.63 8.37
CA SER A 142 1.22 4.11 9.26
C SER A 142 2.61 3.64 8.83
N ILE A 143 2.70 2.40 8.35
CA ILE A 143 3.96 1.83 7.85
C ILE A 143 4.35 2.53 6.54
N VAL A 144 3.43 2.66 5.61
CA VAL A 144 3.66 3.32 4.31
C VAL A 144 4.10 4.77 4.52
N TYR A 145 3.45 5.52 5.43
CA TYR A 145 3.86 6.88 5.73
C TYR A 145 5.31 6.97 6.24
N ARG A 146 5.73 6.06 7.14
CA ARG A 146 7.13 6.00 7.57
C ARG A 146 8.08 5.71 6.42
N MET A 147 7.68 4.88 5.47
CA MET A 147 8.47 4.61 4.27
C MET A 147 8.63 5.86 3.40
N PHE A 148 7.62 6.72 3.28
CA PHE A 148 7.78 8.03 2.63
C PHE A 148 8.88 8.86 3.28
N LYS A 149 8.87 8.94 4.61
CA LYS A 149 9.89 9.69 5.38
C LYS A 149 11.29 9.09 5.19
N GLU A 150 11.42 7.77 5.27
CA GLU A 150 12.69 7.05 5.12
C GLU A 150 13.32 7.23 3.73
N HIS A 151 12.48 7.36 2.70
CA HIS A 151 12.93 7.57 1.33
C HIS A 151 13.03 9.04 0.92
N GLY A 152 12.59 9.95 1.77
CA GLY A 152 12.58 11.39 1.48
C GLY A 152 11.64 11.75 0.32
N VAL A 153 10.57 10.99 0.14
CA VAL A 153 9.53 11.26 -0.85
C VAL A 153 8.48 12.18 -0.22
N ALA A 154 8.14 13.26 -0.92
CA ALA A 154 7.07 14.15 -0.47
C ALA A 154 5.71 13.44 -0.52
N VAL A 155 4.89 13.63 0.51
CA VAL A 155 3.55 13.07 0.58
C VAL A 155 2.56 14.05 -0.07
N PRO A 156 1.90 13.70 -1.17
CA PRO A 156 0.83 14.52 -1.74
C PRO A 156 -0.34 14.65 -0.77
N LYS A 157 -1.03 15.79 -0.84
CA LYS A 157 -2.17 16.10 0.04
C LYS A 157 -3.24 15.00 0.04
N GLU A 158 -3.61 14.56 -1.14
CA GLU A 158 -4.65 13.55 -1.36
C GLU A 158 -4.24 12.20 -0.76
N ILE A 159 -2.98 11.80 -0.97
CA ILE A 159 -2.42 10.56 -0.43
C ILE A 159 -2.30 10.63 1.10
N ALA A 160 -1.92 11.79 1.64
CA ALA A 160 -1.92 12.00 3.10
C ALA A 160 -3.32 11.81 3.69
N GLY A 161 -4.34 12.33 3.01
CA GLY A 161 -5.73 12.17 3.41
C GLY A 161 -6.19 10.71 3.41
N LEU A 162 -5.83 9.95 2.38
CA LEU A 162 -6.16 8.51 2.33
C LEU A 162 -5.47 7.74 3.46
N MET A 163 -4.16 7.93 3.66
CA MET A 163 -3.43 7.27 4.74
C MET A 163 -3.95 7.65 6.12
N LEU A 164 -4.30 8.94 6.34
CA LEU A 164 -4.92 9.38 7.58
C LEU A 164 -6.24 8.65 7.83
N SER A 165 -7.09 8.55 6.80
CA SER A 165 -8.40 7.91 6.91
C SER A 165 -8.29 6.43 7.24
N GLY A 166 -7.37 5.70 6.62
CA GLY A 166 -7.07 4.32 7.01
C GLY A 166 -6.64 4.22 8.47
N LEU A 167 -5.68 5.04 8.88
CA LEU A 167 -5.19 5.05 10.25
C LEU A 167 -6.27 5.34 11.29
N ILE A 168 -7.13 6.36 11.08
CA ILE A 168 -8.17 6.70 12.05
C ILE A 168 -9.33 5.71 12.06
N SER A 169 -9.62 5.07 10.93
CA SER A 169 -10.63 4.01 10.83
C SER A 169 -10.19 2.79 11.66
N ASP A 170 -9.02 2.24 11.41
CA ASP A 170 -8.51 1.04 12.08
C ASP A 170 -8.25 1.24 13.58
N THR A 171 -7.91 2.46 13.95
CA THR A 171 -7.62 2.78 15.36
C THR A 171 -8.81 3.37 16.11
N LEU A 172 -9.99 3.45 15.50
CA LEU A 172 -11.17 4.10 16.09
C LEU A 172 -10.83 5.49 16.65
N LEU A 173 -10.28 6.35 15.80
CA LEU A 173 -9.76 7.67 16.19
C LEU A 173 -8.72 7.58 17.32
N LEU A 174 -7.75 6.69 17.19
CA LEU A 174 -6.65 6.45 18.14
C LEU A 174 -7.12 5.95 19.53
N LYS A 175 -8.32 5.37 19.61
CA LYS A 175 -8.91 4.82 20.86
C LYS A 175 -8.85 3.30 20.94
N SER A 176 -8.58 2.61 19.82
CA SER A 176 -8.47 1.15 19.79
C SER A 176 -7.29 0.66 20.63
N PRO A 177 -7.41 -0.51 21.26
CA PRO A 177 -6.27 -1.19 21.90
C PRO A 177 -5.11 -1.50 20.93
N THR A 178 -5.37 -1.56 19.64
CA THR A 178 -4.38 -1.77 18.58
C THR A 178 -3.57 -0.52 18.25
N THR A 179 -3.99 0.65 18.76
CA THR A 179 -3.29 1.93 18.54
C THR A 179 -1.88 1.89 19.11
N HIS A 180 -0.88 2.00 18.26
CA HIS A 180 0.51 2.09 18.67
C HIS A 180 0.90 3.54 19.00
N PRO A 181 1.87 3.80 19.91
CA PRO A 181 2.33 5.17 20.19
C PRO A 181 2.77 5.97 18.96
N SER A 182 3.35 5.33 17.94
CA SER A 182 3.69 5.99 16.68
C SER A 182 2.49 6.52 15.92
N ASP A 183 1.32 5.85 16.00
CA ASP A 183 0.12 6.28 15.30
C ASP A 183 -0.37 7.65 15.82
N LYS A 184 -0.20 7.89 17.13
CA LYS A 184 -0.52 9.18 17.76
C LYS A 184 0.39 10.32 17.31
N VAL A 185 1.56 10.01 16.77
CA VAL A 185 2.48 10.98 16.16
C VAL A 185 2.18 11.14 14.67
N ILE A 186 1.91 10.03 13.99
CA ILE A 186 1.67 10.00 12.55
C ILE A 186 0.36 10.71 12.17
N ALA A 187 -0.72 10.48 12.92
CA ALA A 187 -2.04 11.04 12.58
C ALA A 187 -2.04 12.59 12.50
N PRO A 188 -1.48 13.36 13.45
CA PRO A 188 -1.36 14.81 13.31
C PRO A 188 -0.49 15.24 12.12
N GLU A 189 0.61 14.56 11.86
CA GLU A 189 1.47 14.85 10.70
C GLU A 189 0.72 14.66 9.38
N LEU A 190 -0.01 13.55 9.25
CA LEU A 190 -0.85 13.28 8.07
C LEU A 190 -1.99 14.29 7.93
N ALA A 191 -2.62 14.71 9.05
CA ALA A 191 -3.66 15.72 9.05
C ALA A 191 -3.14 17.08 8.54
N GLU A 192 -1.93 17.48 8.96
CA GLU A 192 -1.28 18.68 8.46
C GLU A 192 -1.05 18.61 6.95
N PHE A 193 -0.48 17.51 6.45
CA PHE A 193 -0.27 17.31 5.00
C PHE A 193 -1.60 17.26 4.22
N ALA A 194 -2.63 16.63 4.77
CA ALA A 194 -3.95 16.55 4.17
C ALA A 194 -4.73 17.89 4.24
N GLY A 195 -4.30 18.82 5.09
CA GLY A 195 -4.97 20.10 5.32
C GLY A 195 -6.33 19.94 6.00
N VAL A 196 -6.43 18.97 6.93
CA VAL A 196 -7.66 18.71 7.71
C VAL A 196 -7.38 18.83 9.21
N ASN A 197 -8.44 19.00 10.01
CA ASN A 197 -8.36 19.00 11.47
C ASN A 197 -8.82 17.64 12.01
N LEU A 198 -8.11 17.12 13.02
CA LEU A 198 -8.47 15.88 13.72
C LEU A 198 -9.47 16.08 14.87
N GLU A 199 -9.73 17.34 15.27
CA GLU A 199 -10.67 17.70 16.35
C GLU A 199 -12.11 17.85 15.87
#